data_2beabe8d3523194045514bfa8e51f64e
#
_entry.id   2beabe8d3523194045514bfa8e51f64e
#
_cell.length_a   1.000
_cell.length_b   1.000
_cell.length_c   1.000
_cell.angle_alpha   90.00
_cell.angle_beta   90.00
_cell.angle_gamma   90.00
#
_symmetry.space_group_name_H-M   'P 1'
#
loop_
_entity.id
_entity.type
_entity.pdbx_description
1 polymer ?
#
loop_
_entity_poly.entity_id
_entity_poly.type
_entity_poly.pdbx_seq_one_letter_code
_entity_poly.pdbx_strand_id
1 'polypeptide(L)'
;FKDLADIRHSFHTFCKLVPDDGALVINGEIEHLEEITESVKGRIITYGMDSSNDYYATDIAYDTFANASFMLLRKNGENCRITLHVPGEHNIYNAMAAIAVADLVHIEEKFIIAALLHFTGTNRRFEYKGEVDGVTIVDDYAHHPTEITATLKAASNYPHQSLWCVFQPHTYTRTKALLPEFAEALSHADHIV
;
A
#
# COMPACT_ATOMS: atom_id res chain seq x y z
N PHE A 1 -18.63 -11.57 -4.43
CA PHE A 1 -19.33 -10.35 -4.00
C PHE A 1 -20.21 -9.88 -5.14
N LYS A 2 -21.38 -9.33 -4.81
CA LYS A 2 -22.32 -8.81 -5.82
C LYS A 2 -21.95 -7.38 -6.22
N ASP A 3 -21.60 -6.57 -5.25
CA ASP A 3 -21.28 -5.15 -5.39
C ASP A 3 -20.39 -4.66 -4.22
N LEU A 4 -20.09 -3.37 -4.21
CA LEU A 4 -19.28 -2.74 -3.15
C LEU A 4 -19.96 -2.78 -1.79
N ALA A 5 -21.31 -2.74 -1.73
CA ALA A 5 -22.03 -2.84 -0.46
C ALA A 5 -21.87 -4.22 0.18
N ASP A 6 -21.89 -5.28 -0.63
CA ASP A 6 -21.63 -6.66 -0.19
C ASP A 6 -20.18 -6.82 0.32
N ILE A 7 -19.23 -6.16 -0.33
CA ILE A 7 -17.83 -6.11 0.12
C ILE A 7 -17.72 -5.40 1.47
N ARG A 8 -18.31 -4.19 1.62
CA ARG A 8 -18.31 -3.45 2.89
C ARG A 8 -18.96 -4.26 4.01
N HIS A 9 -20.09 -4.90 3.75
CA HIS A 9 -20.73 -5.76 4.72
C HIS A 9 -19.85 -6.92 5.19
N SER A 10 -19.10 -7.51 4.27
CA SER A 10 -18.15 -8.59 4.59
C SER A 10 -16.99 -8.08 5.45
N PHE A 11 -16.44 -6.91 5.15
CA PHE A 11 -15.41 -6.28 5.97
C PHE A 11 -15.96 -5.85 7.35
N HIS A 12 -17.18 -5.31 7.40
CA HIS A 12 -17.85 -5.01 8.67
C HIS A 12 -17.96 -6.27 9.55
N THR A 13 -18.42 -7.38 8.96
CA THR A 13 -18.53 -8.66 9.68
C THR A 13 -17.17 -9.15 10.18
N PHE A 14 -16.11 -8.99 9.38
CA PHE A 14 -14.76 -9.35 9.77
C PHE A 14 -14.23 -8.44 10.90
N CYS A 15 -14.42 -7.12 10.81
CA CYS A 15 -13.95 -6.18 11.81
C CYS A 15 -14.63 -6.39 13.18
N LYS A 16 -15.87 -6.86 13.21
CA LYS A 16 -16.58 -7.22 14.45
C LYS A 16 -15.96 -8.38 15.22
N LEU A 17 -15.06 -9.14 14.61
CA LEU A 17 -14.33 -10.22 15.29
C LEU A 17 -13.22 -9.68 16.22
N VAL A 18 -12.90 -8.39 16.14
CA VAL A 18 -11.94 -7.77 17.06
C VAL A 18 -12.52 -7.80 18.47
N PRO A 19 -11.83 -8.42 19.44
CA PRO A 19 -12.31 -8.49 20.81
C PRO A 19 -12.32 -7.11 21.50
N ASP A 20 -13.06 -6.98 22.61
CA ASP A 20 -13.23 -5.71 23.30
C ASP A 20 -11.91 -5.09 23.80
N ASP A 21 -10.92 -5.93 24.12
CA ASP A 21 -9.56 -5.55 24.52
C ASP A 21 -8.56 -5.50 23.34
N GLY A 22 -9.02 -5.77 22.12
CA GLY A 22 -8.21 -5.75 20.91
C GLY A 22 -8.15 -4.38 20.24
N ALA A 23 -7.50 -4.34 19.06
CA ALA A 23 -7.44 -3.15 18.25
C ALA A 23 -7.61 -3.48 16.75
N LEU A 24 -8.28 -2.57 16.05
CA LEU A 24 -8.39 -2.53 14.60
C LEU A 24 -7.50 -1.40 14.08
N VAL A 25 -6.48 -1.74 13.29
CA VAL A 25 -5.67 -0.77 12.55
C VAL A 25 -6.20 -0.72 11.12
N ILE A 26 -6.67 0.45 10.68
CA ILE A 26 -7.40 0.59 9.42
C ILE A 26 -7.01 1.89 8.70
N ASN A 27 -6.99 1.86 7.37
CA ASN A 27 -6.85 3.07 6.57
C ASN A 27 -8.09 3.95 6.78
N GLY A 28 -7.87 5.18 7.30
CA GLY A 28 -8.94 6.11 7.61
C GLY A 28 -9.52 6.85 6.41
N GLU A 29 -8.93 6.64 5.22
CA GLU A 29 -9.37 7.26 3.97
C GLU A 29 -10.25 6.34 3.11
N ILE A 30 -10.67 5.19 3.67
CA ILE A 30 -11.63 4.30 3.04
C ILE A 30 -13.00 4.99 2.99
N GLU A 31 -13.60 5.04 1.81
CA GLU A 31 -14.97 5.53 1.66
C GLU A 31 -15.94 4.70 2.52
N HIS A 32 -16.84 5.39 3.22
CA HIS A 32 -17.80 4.76 4.14
C HIS A 32 -17.14 3.93 5.26
N LEU A 33 -16.03 4.44 5.81
CA LEU A 33 -15.30 3.78 6.89
C LEU A 33 -16.21 3.48 8.11
N GLU A 34 -17.14 4.38 8.40
CA GLU A 34 -18.13 4.25 9.47
C GLU A 34 -18.99 2.99 9.32
N GLU A 35 -19.38 2.63 8.07
CA GLU A 35 -20.15 1.41 7.81
C GLU A 35 -19.34 0.14 8.12
N ILE A 36 -18.02 0.19 7.92
CA ILE A 36 -17.11 -0.94 8.16
C ILE A 36 -16.80 -1.09 9.65
N THR A 37 -16.65 0.03 10.36
CA THR A 37 -16.21 0.07 11.76
C THR A 37 -17.35 0.11 12.77
N GLU A 38 -18.60 0.27 12.32
CA GLU A 38 -19.77 0.22 13.17
C GLU A 38 -19.79 -1.06 14.01
N SER A 39 -20.03 -0.93 15.30
CA SER A 39 -20.09 -2.04 16.25
C SER A 39 -18.75 -2.75 16.55
N VAL A 40 -17.61 -2.23 16.07
CA VAL A 40 -16.29 -2.64 16.56
C VAL A 40 -16.16 -2.14 18.01
N LYS A 41 -15.95 -3.04 18.95
CA LYS A 41 -15.85 -2.72 20.38
C LYS A 41 -14.41 -2.42 20.81
N GLY A 42 -13.46 -3.03 20.12
CA GLY A 42 -12.04 -2.78 20.34
C GLY A 42 -11.63 -1.37 19.92
N ARG A 43 -10.40 -1.00 20.23
CA ARG A 43 -9.82 0.28 19.86
C ARG A 43 -9.66 0.39 18.34
N ILE A 44 -10.16 1.46 17.74
CA ILE A 44 -9.94 1.76 16.31
C ILE A 44 -8.76 2.72 16.20
N ILE A 45 -7.80 2.40 15.34
CA ILE A 45 -6.61 3.19 15.06
C ILE A 45 -6.56 3.41 13.56
N THR A 46 -6.58 4.67 13.16
CA THR A 46 -6.59 5.06 11.75
C THR A 46 -5.20 5.50 11.28
N TYR A 47 -4.90 5.22 10.02
CA TYR A 47 -3.72 5.73 9.34
C TYR A 47 -4.06 6.22 7.94
N GLY A 48 -3.31 7.21 7.45
CA GLY A 48 -3.51 7.80 6.11
C GLY A 48 -2.66 9.04 5.89
N MET A 49 -2.94 9.79 4.85
CA MET A 49 -2.26 11.05 4.54
C MET A 49 -2.91 12.25 5.23
N ASP A 50 -4.21 12.15 5.51
CA ASP A 50 -4.94 13.23 6.15
C ASP A 50 -4.65 13.29 7.66
N SER A 51 -4.50 14.50 8.18
CA SER A 51 -4.22 14.79 9.60
C SER A 51 -5.33 14.42 10.57
N SER A 52 -6.50 14.04 10.08
CA SER A 52 -7.59 13.49 10.90
C SER A 52 -7.27 12.09 11.44
N ASN A 53 -6.35 11.36 10.77
CA ASN A 53 -5.91 10.03 11.18
C ASN A 53 -5.06 10.06 12.46
N ASP A 54 -4.99 8.93 13.16
CA ASP A 54 -4.14 8.77 14.34
C ASP A 54 -2.64 8.72 13.97
N TYR A 55 -2.34 8.14 12.79
CA TYR A 55 -1.02 8.12 12.16
C TYR A 55 -1.13 8.72 10.77
N TYR A 56 -0.34 9.73 10.48
CA TYR A 56 -0.33 10.34 9.15
C TYR A 56 1.06 10.77 8.70
N ALA A 57 1.25 10.83 7.39
CA ALA A 57 2.53 11.15 6.77
C ALA A 57 2.52 12.57 6.19
N THR A 58 3.63 13.30 6.40
CA THR A 58 3.90 14.61 5.80
C THR A 58 5.34 14.67 5.30
N ASP A 59 5.71 15.75 4.63
CA ASP A 59 7.08 15.98 4.11
C ASP A 59 7.61 14.77 3.32
N ILE A 60 6.74 14.24 2.44
CA ILE A 60 7.06 13.09 1.61
C ILE A 60 8.04 13.51 0.52
N ALA A 61 9.14 12.78 0.42
CA ALA A 61 10.11 12.92 -0.65
C ALA A 61 10.46 11.54 -1.21
N TYR A 62 10.77 11.50 -2.49
CA TYR A 62 11.16 10.28 -3.19
C TYR A 62 12.57 10.40 -3.72
N ASP A 63 13.34 9.32 -3.64
CA ASP A 63 14.63 9.22 -4.32
C ASP A 63 14.44 8.85 -5.81
N THR A 64 15.56 8.68 -6.53
CA THR A 64 15.55 8.32 -7.96
C THR A 64 14.96 6.94 -8.26
N PHE A 65 14.75 6.11 -7.24
CA PHE A 65 14.16 4.77 -7.34
C PHE A 65 12.74 4.73 -6.77
N ALA A 66 12.11 5.90 -6.57
CA ALA A 66 10.78 6.05 -5.95
C ALA A 66 10.68 5.50 -4.52
N ASN A 67 11.78 5.32 -3.81
CA ASN A 67 11.76 5.01 -2.40
C ASN A 67 11.38 6.26 -1.61
N ALA A 68 10.43 6.10 -0.70
CA ALA A 68 9.89 7.23 0.05
C ALA A 68 10.67 7.51 1.33
N SER A 69 10.82 8.79 1.66
CA SER A 69 11.09 9.24 3.02
C SER A 69 10.01 10.24 3.44
N PHE A 70 9.54 10.15 4.67
CA PHE A 70 8.45 11.00 5.15
C PHE A 70 8.56 11.27 6.65
N MET A 71 7.92 12.35 7.10
CA MET A 71 7.71 12.59 8.52
C MET A 71 6.44 11.85 8.96
N LEU A 72 6.58 10.91 9.86
CA LEU A 72 5.45 10.27 10.53
C LEU A 72 4.99 11.15 11.69
N LEU A 73 3.72 11.49 11.71
CA LEU A 73 3.08 12.18 12.81
C LEU A 73 2.07 11.25 13.50
N ARG A 74 2.06 11.30 14.82
CA ARG A 74 1.14 10.54 15.69
C ARG A 74 0.30 11.54 16.50
N LYS A 75 -1.01 11.34 16.59
CA LYS A 75 -1.87 12.20 17.41
C LYS A 75 -1.43 12.30 18.86
N ASN A 76 -0.94 11.19 19.41
CA ASN A 76 -0.60 11.05 20.84
C ASN A 76 0.81 10.50 21.05
N GLY A 77 1.77 10.88 20.21
CA GLY A 77 3.13 10.36 20.27
C GLY A 77 4.16 11.31 19.71
N GLU A 78 5.40 10.86 19.75
CA GLU A 78 6.52 11.58 19.16
C GLU A 78 6.55 11.37 17.64
N ASN A 79 6.93 12.41 16.92
CA ASN A 79 7.07 12.38 15.47
C ASN A 79 8.46 11.89 15.10
N CYS A 80 8.57 11.12 14.02
CA CYS A 80 9.86 10.64 13.56
C CYS A 80 9.97 10.61 12.03
N ARG A 81 11.20 10.68 11.52
CA ARG A 81 11.49 10.53 10.11
C ARG A 81 11.60 9.04 9.75
N ILE A 82 10.83 8.61 8.77
CA ILE A 82 10.86 7.25 8.22
C ILE A 82 11.50 7.30 6.84
N THR A 83 12.36 6.34 6.56
CA THR A 83 12.93 6.10 5.22
C THR A 83 12.67 4.66 4.83
N LEU A 84 12.14 4.46 3.63
CA LEU A 84 11.84 3.15 3.06
C LEU A 84 12.81 2.84 1.93
N HIS A 85 13.10 1.56 1.73
CA HIS A 85 13.84 1.04 0.57
C HIS A 85 12.94 0.18 -0.33
N VAL A 86 11.65 0.53 -0.37
CA VAL A 86 10.66 -0.07 -1.25
C VAL A 86 9.91 1.05 -1.98
N PRO A 87 9.72 0.95 -3.30
CA PRO A 87 9.15 2.02 -4.08
C PRO A 87 7.64 2.12 -3.96
N GLY A 88 7.12 3.32 -4.23
CA GLY A 88 5.70 3.57 -4.39
C GLY A 88 5.00 4.08 -3.12
N GLU A 89 4.05 5.01 -3.34
CA GLU A 89 3.27 5.67 -2.28
C GLU A 89 2.51 4.71 -1.38
N HIS A 90 1.98 3.61 -1.95
CA HIS A 90 1.27 2.59 -1.18
C HIS A 90 2.12 1.97 -0.06
N ASN A 91 3.46 1.99 -0.18
CA ASN A 91 4.34 1.51 0.88
C ASN A 91 4.46 2.49 2.06
N ILE A 92 4.11 3.77 1.88
CA ILE A 92 3.95 4.69 3.00
C ILE A 92 2.76 4.25 3.87
N TYR A 93 1.62 3.94 3.25
CA TYR A 93 0.45 3.40 3.95
C TYR A 93 0.76 2.08 4.66
N ASN A 94 1.45 1.16 3.98
CA ASN A 94 1.86 -0.12 4.56
C ASN A 94 2.78 0.08 5.78
N ALA A 95 3.73 1.01 5.69
CA ALA A 95 4.63 1.34 6.78
C ALA A 95 3.87 1.94 7.97
N MET A 96 2.93 2.88 7.75
CA MET A 96 2.12 3.45 8.81
C MET A 96 1.27 2.39 9.52
N ALA A 97 0.68 1.45 8.78
CA ALA A 97 -0.05 0.33 9.37
C ALA A 97 0.86 -0.55 10.23
N ALA A 98 2.05 -0.89 9.73
CA ALA A 98 3.03 -1.68 10.48
C ALA A 98 3.52 -0.97 11.75
N ILE A 99 3.78 0.34 11.66
CA ILE A 99 4.17 1.17 12.81
C ILE A 99 3.06 1.21 13.85
N ALA A 100 1.81 1.43 13.44
CA ALA A 100 0.67 1.48 14.35
C ALA A 100 0.51 0.15 15.13
N VAL A 101 0.72 -0.99 14.46
CA VAL A 101 0.73 -2.30 15.13
C VAL A 101 1.94 -2.45 16.06
N ALA A 102 3.13 -2.01 15.64
CA ALA A 102 4.34 -2.10 16.46
C ALA A 102 4.23 -1.25 17.74
N ASP A 103 3.67 -0.05 17.63
CA ASP A 103 3.40 0.82 18.78
C ASP A 103 2.38 0.18 19.75
N LEU A 104 1.35 -0.50 19.21
CA LEU A 104 0.37 -1.24 20.04
C LEU A 104 0.99 -2.32 20.88
N VAL A 105 2.01 -3.01 20.37
CA VAL A 105 2.73 -4.07 21.08
C VAL A 105 4.00 -3.56 21.76
N HIS A 106 4.14 -2.23 21.88
CA HIS A 106 5.21 -1.55 22.62
C HIS A 106 6.62 -1.84 22.12
N ILE A 107 6.81 -1.97 20.80
CA ILE A 107 8.15 -2.03 20.19
C ILE A 107 8.78 -0.63 20.26
N GLU A 108 10.01 -0.55 20.73
CA GLU A 108 10.73 0.73 20.78
C GLU A 108 10.95 1.32 19.36
N GLU A 109 10.72 2.62 19.20
CA GLU A 109 10.80 3.33 17.92
C GLU A 109 12.11 3.08 17.16
N LYS A 110 13.25 3.01 17.85
CA LYS A 110 14.53 2.74 17.20
C LYS A 110 14.56 1.41 16.43
N PHE A 111 13.86 0.38 16.92
CA PHE A 111 13.76 -0.91 16.22
C PHE A 111 12.79 -0.86 15.06
N ILE A 112 11.71 -0.10 15.18
CA ILE A 112 10.74 0.13 14.10
C ILE A 112 11.44 0.83 12.93
N ILE A 113 12.14 1.95 13.20
CA ILE A 113 12.88 2.70 12.18
C ILE A 113 13.94 1.82 11.52
N ALA A 114 14.73 1.08 12.31
CA ALA A 114 15.75 0.19 11.79
C ALA A 114 15.17 -0.93 10.92
N ALA A 115 14.06 -1.55 11.33
CA ALA A 115 13.40 -2.60 10.56
C ALA A 115 12.87 -2.08 9.21
N LEU A 116 12.22 -0.92 9.20
CA LEU A 116 11.71 -0.30 7.97
C LEU A 116 12.84 0.11 7.03
N LEU A 117 13.93 0.64 7.56
CA LEU A 117 15.11 1.00 6.77
C LEU A 117 15.77 -0.22 6.10
N HIS A 118 15.74 -1.39 6.77
CA HIS A 118 16.34 -2.63 6.24
C HIS A 118 15.36 -3.48 5.43
N PHE A 119 14.09 -3.11 5.41
CA PHE A 119 13.08 -3.83 4.64
C PHE A 119 13.23 -3.55 3.15
N THR A 120 13.51 -4.57 2.36
CA THR A 120 13.74 -4.48 0.91
C THR A 120 12.59 -5.02 0.06
N GLY A 121 11.42 -5.20 0.69
CA GLY A 121 10.22 -5.68 0.01
C GLY A 121 9.92 -7.16 0.24
N THR A 122 8.89 -7.62 -0.43
CA THR A 122 8.46 -9.03 -0.45
C THR A 122 8.54 -9.57 -1.86
N ASN A 123 8.65 -10.89 -1.99
CA ASN A 123 8.65 -11.54 -3.29
C ASN A 123 7.40 -11.14 -4.08
N ARG A 124 7.58 -10.88 -5.36
CA ARG A 124 6.52 -10.49 -6.30
C ARG A 124 5.75 -9.22 -5.89
N ARG A 125 6.43 -8.26 -5.22
CA ARG A 125 5.93 -6.91 -4.95
C ARG A 125 7.00 -5.92 -5.35
N PHE A 126 6.95 -5.46 -6.59
CA PHE A 126 7.99 -4.67 -7.27
C PHE A 126 9.39 -5.29 -7.08
N GLU A 127 9.46 -6.60 -7.22
CA GLU A 127 10.67 -7.37 -6.93
C GLU A 127 11.68 -7.22 -8.06
N TYR A 128 12.84 -6.64 -7.77
CA TYR A 128 13.96 -6.60 -8.71
C TYR A 128 14.51 -8.01 -8.94
N LYS A 129 14.42 -8.49 -10.16
CA LYS A 129 14.89 -9.85 -10.55
C LYS A 129 16.28 -9.84 -11.16
N GLY A 130 16.77 -8.69 -11.61
CA GLY A 130 18.08 -8.55 -12.22
C GLY A 130 18.08 -7.62 -13.41
N GLU A 131 19.24 -7.54 -14.06
CA GLU A 131 19.47 -6.76 -15.27
C GLU A 131 20.16 -7.63 -16.31
N VAL A 132 19.69 -7.58 -17.55
CA VAL A 132 20.28 -8.29 -18.69
C VAL A 132 20.40 -7.31 -19.86
N ASP A 133 21.61 -7.09 -20.36
CA ASP A 133 21.91 -6.20 -21.49
C ASP A 133 21.32 -4.77 -21.33
N GLY A 134 21.35 -4.24 -20.10
CA GLY A 134 20.79 -2.92 -19.79
C GLY A 134 19.26 -2.90 -19.61
N VAL A 135 18.60 -4.06 -19.60
CA VAL A 135 17.16 -4.20 -19.33
C VAL A 135 16.97 -4.63 -17.89
N THR A 136 16.38 -3.76 -17.08
CA THR A 136 15.97 -4.07 -15.70
C THR A 136 14.68 -4.91 -15.71
N ILE A 137 14.68 -6.02 -14.99
CA ILE A 137 13.54 -6.92 -14.88
C ILE A 137 12.95 -6.83 -13.48
N VAL A 138 11.65 -6.53 -13.41
CA VAL A 138 10.87 -6.42 -12.16
C VAL A 138 9.69 -7.40 -12.23
N ASP A 139 9.44 -8.14 -11.16
CA ASP A 139 8.27 -9.02 -11.02
C ASP A 139 7.30 -8.44 -9.97
N ASP A 140 6.02 -8.30 -10.36
CA ASP A 140 4.96 -7.83 -9.49
C ASP A 140 3.72 -8.73 -9.61
N TYR A 141 3.06 -8.97 -8.50
CA TYR A 141 1.83 -9.78 -8.45
C TYR A 141 0.56 -8.96 -8.70
N ALA A 142 0.69 -7.73 -9.14
CA ALA A 142 -0.44 -6.86 -9.45
C ALA A 142 -1.41 -7.55 -10.42
N HIS A 143 -2.65 -7.64 -10.01
CA HIS A 143 -3.71 -8.35 -10.76
C HIS A 143 -5.06 -7.63 -10.71
N HIS A 144 -5.08 -6.40 -10.21
CA HIS A 144 -6.20 -5.47 -10.21
C HIS A 144 -5.75 -4.16 -10.87
N PRO A 145 -6.61 -3.44 -11.62
CA PRO A 145 -6.23 -2.19 -12.30
C PRO A 145 -5.52 -1.18 -11.39
N THR A 146 -6.02 -0.99 -10.17
CA THR A 146 -5.41 -0.08 -9.18
C THR A 146 -3.99 -0.48 -8.82
N GLU A 147 -3.73 -1.79 -8.62
CA GLU A 147 -2.39 -2.31 -8.32
C GLU A 147 -1.45 -2.11 -9.53
N ILE A 148 -1.91 -2.44 -10.74
CA ILE A 148 -1.14 -2.25 -11.98
C ILE A 148 -0.76 -0.79 -12.17
N THR A 149 -1.72 0.14 -11.96
CA THR A 149 -1.46 1.57 -12.02
C THR A 149 -0.39 1.98 -11.02
N ALA A 150 -0.46 1.50 -9.78
CA ALA A 150 0.52 1.82 -8.75
C ALA A 150 1.92 1.29 -9.12
N THR A 151 2.00 0.05 -9.61
CA THR A 151 3.25 -0.59 -10.05
C THR A 151 3.88 0.14 -11.23
N LEU A 152 3.10 0.47 -12.26
CA LEU A 152 3.60 1.16 -13.45
C LEU A 152 4.01 2.61 -13.14
N LYS A 153 3.28 3.31 -12.26
CA LYS A 153 3.70 4.62 -11.76
C LYS A 153 5.00 4.55 -10.96
N ALA A 154 5.20 3.52 -10.14
CA ALA A 154 6.47 3.32 -9.46
C ALA A 154 7.60 3.04 -10.47
N ALA A 155 7.36 2.19 -11.47
CA ALA A 155 8.31 1.87 -12.52
C ALA A 155 8.71 3.09 -13.38
N SER A 156 7.76 4.00 -13.65
CA SER A 156 8.03 5.22 -14.42
C SER A 156 9.00 6.19 -13.74
N ASN A 157 9.20 6.06 -12.42
CA ASN A 157 10.20 6.86 -11.71
C ASN A 157 11.62 6.28 -11.81
N TYR A 158 11.77 5.03 -12.26
CA TYR A 158 13.11 4.47 -12.50
C TYR A 158 13.71 5.06 -13.79
N PRO A 159 15.04 5.27 -13.83
CA PRO A 159 15.72 5.65 -15.06
C PRO A 159 15.49 4.59 -16.14
N HIS A 160 14.79 4.95 -17.21
CA HIS A 160 14.51 4.05 -18.33
C HIS A 160 14.38 4.83 -19.64
N GLN A 161 14.55 4.16 -20.76
CA GLN A 161 14.26 4.70 -22.10
C GLN A 161 12.84 4.31 -22.56
N SER A 162 12.38 3.14 -22.14
CA SER A 162 11.10 2.55 -22.54
C SER A 162 10.63 1.57 -21.46
N LEU A 163 9.36 1.65 -21.07
CA LEU A 163 8.73 0.79 -20.08
C LEU A 163 7.88 -0.28 -20.77
N TRP A 164 8.26 -1.52 -20.57
CA TRP A 164 7.55 -2.68 -21.09
C TRP A 164 6.75 -3.36 -19.99
N CYS A 165 5.46 -3.60 -20.22
CA CYS A 165 4.60 -4.35 -19.32
C CYS A 165 4.21 -5.69 -19.95
N VAL A 166 4.62 -6.79 -19.34
CA VAL A 166 4.17 -8.14 -19.71
C VAL A 166 3.09 -8.54 -18.72
N PHE A 167 1.84 -8.61 -19.16
CA PHE A 167 0.70 -8.82 -18.29
C PHE A 167 -0.09 -10.07 -18.66
N GLN A 168 -0.23 -10.99 -17.69
CA GLN A 168 -1.12 -12.14 -17.82
C GLN A 168 -2.39 -11.93 -16.97
N PRO A 169 -3.57 -11.69 -17.59
CA PRO A 169 -4.82 -11.57 -16.86
C PRO A 169 -5.14 -12.83 -16.05
N HIS A 170 -5.54 -12.66 -14.81
CA HIS A 170 -5.96 -13.76 -13.95
C HIS A 170 -7.38 -13.54 -13.46
N THR A 171 -8.20 -14.62 -13.48
CA THR A 171 -9.65 -14.71 -13.28
C THR A 171 -10.46 -14.05 -14.39
N TYR A 172 -11.16 -14.88 -15.14
CA TYR A 172 -11.96 -14.50 -16.29
C TYR A 172 -13.04 -13.45 -15.97
N THR A 173 -13.71 -13.64 -14.83
CA THR A 173 -14.81 -12.76 -14.38
C THR A 173 -14.33 -11.35 -14.06
N ARG A 174 -13.21 -11.20 -13.37
CA ARG A 174 -12.60 -9.89 -13.05
C ARG A 174 -12.14 -9.17 -14.30
N THR A 175 -11.40 -9.88 -15.17
CA THR A 175 -10.90 -9.29 -16.41
C THR A 175 -12.05 -8.77 -17.27
N LYS A 176 -13.13 -9.53 -17.40
CA LYS A 176 -14.31 -9.12 -18.16
C LYS A 176 -15.02 -7.92 -17.50
N ALA A 177 -15.16 -7.92 -16.18
CA ALA A 177 -15.87 -6.88 -15.45
C ALA A 177 -15.12 -5.54 -15.42
N LEU A 178 -13.78 -5.55 -15.45
CA LEU A 178 -12.91 -4.38 -15.31
C LEU A 178 -12.06 -4.14 -16.58
N LEU A 179 -12.53 -4.57 -17.74
CA LEU A 179 -11.74 -4.49 -18.98
C LEU A 179 -11.33 -3.04 -19.35
N PRO A 180 -12.21 -2.03 -19.24
CA PRO A 180 -11.83 -0.64 -19.49
C PRO A 180 -10.75 -0.14 -18.52
N GLU A 181 -10.88 -0.47 -17.22
CA GLU A 181 -9.95 -0.08 -16.17
C GLU A 181 -8.59 -0.76 -16.33
N PHE A 182 -8.57 -2.01 -16.79
CA PHE A 182 -7.32 -2.70 -17.17
C PHE A 182 -6.64 -2.00 -18.35
N ALA A 183 -7.39 -1.63 -19.37
CA ALA A 183 -6.84 -0.92 -20.54
C ALA A 183 -6.24 0.43 -20.12
N GLU A 184 -6.92 1.19 -19.27
CA GLU A 184 -6.42 2.45 -18.72
C GLU A 184 -5.17 2.23 -17.88
N ALA A 185 -5.18 1.28 -16.94
CA ALA A 185 -4.03 0.99 -16.09
C ALA A 185 -2.79 0.60 -16.90
N LEU A 186 -2.94 -0.27 -17.89
CA LEU A 186 -1.85 -0.73 -18.75
C LEU A 186 -1.30 0.38 -19.66
N SER A 187 -2.11 1.39 -20.00
CA SER A 187 -1.68 2.51 -20.84
C SER A 187 -0.57 3.39 -20.24
N HIS A 188 -0.24 3.17 -18.96
CA HIS A 188 0.92 3.80 -18.33
C HIS A 188 2.27 3.20 -18.78
N ALA A 189 2.29 2.08 -19.51
CA ALA A 189 3.49 1.51 -20.12
C ALA A 189 3.59 1.94 -21.59
N ASP A 190 4.83 2.07 -22.10
CA ASP A 190 5.08 2.37 -23.52
C ASP A 190 4.74 1.18 -24.42
N HIS A 191 4.97 -0.04 -23.90
CA HIS A 191 4.71 -1.29 -24.61
C HIS A 191 4.00 -2.29 -23.72
N ILE A 192 3.00 -2.98 -24.27
CA ILE A 192 2.17 -3.97 -23.55
C ILE A 192 2.20 -5.29 -24.31
N VAL A 193 2.44 -6.38 -23.57
CA VAL A 193 2.46 -7.75 -24.09
C VAL A 193 1.52 -8.62 -23.26
#